data_13ccb9b3b5d70d1476d00cb11b302210
#
_entry.id   13ccb9b3b5d70d1476d00cb11b302210
#
_cell.length_a   1.000
_cell.length_b   1.000
_cell.length_c   1.000
_cell.angle_alpha   90.00
_cell.angle_beta   90.00
_cell.angle_gamma   90.00
#
_symmetry.space_group_name_H-M   'P 1'
#
loop_
_entity.id
_entity.type
_entity.pdbx_description
1 polymer ?
#
loop_
_entity_poly.entity_id
_entity_poly.type
_entity_poly.pdbx_seq_one_letter_code
_entity_poly.pdbx_strand_id
1 'polypeptide(L)'
;MKIFTAAQIQDWDKQTIKQEPIASAELMERAATACFKWLQKNTAVDKQFIVCCGTGNNGGDGLVIARLLLKAKYKVTVYILDNKKRSDGFSINLIRLSALKMEVAYIKTAKDFPAISKNDIVIDALFGTGLDRALKNGAAHLVSYINQQNAPVISIDIPSGLSADVFLDSDAIIKATHTLTFQTNKLAFYLSGNAVYTGAIHVLDIGLDKKYYTTTPTQFQSVDEAMIHQLYKPRDAFAHKYNFGHALLYAGSKNMMGAAVLCAKASLGL
;
A
#
# COMPACT_ATOMS: atom_id res chain seq x y z
N MET A 1 13.89 -2.80 -7.93
CA MET A 1 13.27 -3.23 -6.64
C MET A 1 12.47 -4.51 -6.87
N LYS A 2 12.59 -5.53 -5.99
CA LYS A 2 11.77 -6.77 -6.05
C LYS A 2 10.32 -6.50 -5.70
N ILE A 3 9.39 -7.10 -6.42
CA ILE A 3 7.95 -7.06 -6.16
C ILE A 3 7.54 -8.46 -5.70
N PHE A 4 7.07 -8.56 -4.46
CA PHE A 4 6.67 -9.82 -3.83
C PHE A 4 5.16 -10.01 -3.90
N THR A 5 4.73 -11.27 -4.00
CA THR A 5 3.32 -11.65 -3.85
C THR A 5 2.84 -11.48 -2.41
N ALA A 6 1.53 -11.42 -2.20
CA ALA A 6 0.94 -11.36 -0.85
C ALA A 6 1.42 -12.51 0.03
N ALA A 7 1.54 -13.72 -0.53
CA ALA A 7 2.07 -14.88 0.19
C ALA A 7 3.54 -14.69 0.61
N GLN A 8 4.37 -14.18 -0.29
CA GLN A 8 5.78 -13.90 0.00
C GLN A 8 5.93 -12.78 1.05
N ILE A 9 5.06 -11.75 1.03
CA ILE A 9 5.04 -10.70 2.05
C ILE A 9 4.70 -11.29 3.43
N GLN A 10 3.69 -12.15 3.50
CA GLN A 10 3.34 -12.84 4.75
C GLN A 10 4.48 -13.73 5.28
N ASP A 11 5.22 -14.40 4.39
CA ASP A 11 6.37 -15.19 4.79
C ASP A 11 7.55 -14.32 5.23
N TRP A 12 7.72 -13.15 4.62
CA TRP A 12 8.70 -12.16 5.03
C TRP A 12 8.44 -11.65 6.45
N ASP A 13 7.18 -11.34 6.77
CA ASP A 13 6.75 -10.98 8.13
C ASP A 13 7.09 -12.09 9.13
N LYS A 14 6.75 -13.35 8.82
CA LYS A 14 7.05 -14.51 9.69
C LYS A 14 8.55 -14.69 9.88
N GLN A 15 9.36 -14.55 8.83
CA GLN A 15 10.81 -14.64 8.94
C GLN A 15 11.38 -13.51 9.79
N THR A 16 10.90 -12.28 9.63
CA THR A 16 11.30 -11.14 10.44
C THR A 16 11.00 -11.38 11.92
N ILE A 17 9.77 -11.81 12.23
CA ILE A 17 9.34 -12.16 13.60
C ILE A 17 10.26 -13.22 14.21
N LYS A 18 10.63 -14.23 13.42
CA LYS A 18 11.51 -15.33 13.88
C LYS A 18 12.95 -14.85 14.09
N GLN A 19 13.47 -13.99 13.23
CA GLN A 19 14.87 -13.53 13.29
C GLN A 19 15.10 -12.48 14.39
N GLU A 20 14.14 -11.61 14.61
CA GLU A 20 14.23 -10.56 15.63
C GLU A 20 13.67 -11.00 17.00
N PRO A 21 13.25 -12.22 17.22
CA PRO A 21 12.35 -12.82 18.21
C PRO A 21 11.36 -11.82 18.85
N ILE A 22 10.60 -11.11 17.98
CA ILE A 22 9.54 -10.17 18.41
C ILE A 22 8.16 -10.80 18.31
N ALA A 23 7.18 -10.25 19.03
CA ALA A 23 5.79 -10.66 18.84
C ALA A 23 5.21 -10.06 17.54
N SER A 24 4.28 -10.77 16.89
CA SER A 24 3.57 -10.26 15.69
C SER A 24 2.89 -8.91 15.94
N ALA A 25 2.37 -8.68 17.16
CA ALA A 25 1.79 -7.41 17.55
C ALA A 25 2.82 -6.26 17.62
N GLU A 26 4.10 -6.56 17.83
CA GLU A 26 5.18 -5.55 17.83
C GLU A 26 5.58 -5.18 16.42
N LEU A 27 5.60 -6.14 15.48
CA LEU A 27 5.80 -5.83 14.06
C LEU A 27 4.65 -4.95 13.53
N MET A 28 3.40 -5.28 13.89
CA MET A 28 2.23 -4.44 13.58
C MET A 28 2.35 -3.04 14.19
N GLU A 29 2.80 -2.92 15.42
CA GLU A 29 3.05 -1.63 16.10
C GLU A 29 4.09 -0.81 15.34
N ARG A 30 5.16 -1.46 14.83
CA ARG A 30 6.21 -0.83 14.04
C ARG A 30 5.65 -0.29 12.71
N ALA A 31 4.88 -1.11 11.99
CA ALA A 31 4.26 -0.74 10.73
C ALA A 31 3.29 0.44 10.89
N ALA A 32 2.38 0.34 11.84
CA ALA A 32 1.42 1.40 12.13
C ALA A 32 2.09 2.68 12.66
N THR A 33 3.21 2.58 13.38
CA THR A 33 4.00 3.73 13.81
C THR A 33 4.64 4.45 12.62
N ALA A 34 5.07 3.75 11.58
CA ALA A 34 5.56 4.36 10.36
C ALA A 34 4.44 5.15 9.65
N CYS A 35 3.23 4.59 9.58
CA CYS A 35 2.04 5.30 9.08
C CYS A 35 1.73 6.54 9.92
N PHE A 36 1.71 6.42 11.25
CA PHE A 36 1.47 7.55 12.15
C PHE A 36 2.49 8.68 11.95
N LYS A 37 3.77 8.37 11.84
CA LYS A 37 4.81 9.37 11.56
C LYS A 37 4.58 10.09 10.23
N TRP A 38 4.17 9.35 9.21
CA TRP A 38 3.81 9.96 7.92
C TRP A 38 2.59 10.88 8.05
N LEU A 39 1.53 10.42 8.73
CA LEU A 39 0.33 11.23 8.99
C LEU A 39 0.68 12.51 9.75
N GLN A 40 1.45 12.40 10.84
CA GLN A 40 1.87 13.55 11.65
C GLN A 40 2.64 14.61 10.85
N LYS A 41 3.45 14.18 9.89
CA LYS A 41 4.22 15.07 9.02
C LYS A 41 3.37 15.74 7.94
N ASN A 42 2.32 15.08 7.47
CA ASN A 42 1.59 15.48 6.26
C ASN A 42 0.16 15.95 6.53
N THR A 43 -0.30 15.96 7.81
CA THR A 43 -1.65 16.40 8.16
C THR A 43 -1.64 17.39 9.31
N ALA A 44 -2.54 18.37 9.26
CA ALA A 44 -2.68 19.37 10.33
C ALA A 44 -3.35 18.75 11.59
N VAL A 45 -3.00 19.27 12.77
CA VAL A 45 -3.45 18.73 14.07
C VAL A 45 -4.95 18.94 14.31
N ASP A 46 -5.56 19.94 13.70
CA ASP A 46 -6.98 20.25 13.82
C ASP A 46 -7.90 19.31 13.03
N LYS A 47 -7.33 18.47 12.17
CA LYS A 47 -8.09 17.50 11.37
C LYS A 47 -8.71 16.41 12.24
N GLN A 48 -9.91 15.99 11.85
CA GLN A 48 -10.56 14.82 12.40
C GLN A 48 -10.23 13.60 11.53
N PHE A 49 -9.87 12.51 12.19
CA PHE A 49 -9.63 11.22 11.55
C PHE A 49 -10.81 10.28 11.79
N ILE A 50 -11.32 9.71 10.70
CA ILE A 50 -12.32 8.64 10.71
C ILE A 50 -11.62 7.37 10.30
N VAL A 51 -11.35 6.49 11.25
CA VAL A 51 -10.60 5.24 11.01
C VAL A 51 -11.58 4.10 10.81
N CYS A 52 -11.63 3.57 9.58
CA CYS A 52 -12.48 2.45 9.22
C CYS A 52 -11.65 1.15 9.24
N CYS A 53 -11.91 0.29 10.21
CA CYS A 53 -11.17 -0.95 10.44
C CYS A 53 -11.99 -2.17 10.01
N GLY A 54 -11.35 -3.11 9.30
CA GLY A 54 -11.81 -4.50 9.27
C GLY A 54 -11.41 -5.23 10.54
N THR A 55 -11.69 -6.55 10.61
CA THR A 55 -11.33 -7.37 11.78
C THR A 55 -10.06 -8.22 11.56
N GLY A 56 -9.39 -8.05 10.42
CA GLY A 56 -8.11 -8.68 10.08
C GLY A 56 -6.90 -7.87 10.55
N ASN A 57 -5.70 -8.24 10.09
CA ASN A 57 -4.46 -7.56 10.45
C ASN A 57 -4.43 -6.09 10.04
N ASN A 58 -4.92 -5.76 8.84
CA ASN A 58 -5.00 -4.37 8.40
C ASN A 58 -5.88 -3.51 9.34
N GLY A 59 -7.00 -4.08 9.81
CA GLY A 59 -7.79 -3.44 10.86
C GLY A 59 -7.03 -3.28 12.18
N GLY A 60 -6.16 -4.24 12.52
CA GLY A 60 -5.24 -4.12 13.64
C GLY A 60 -4.28 -2.94 13.49
N ASP A 61 -3.69 -2.73 12.31
CA ASP A 61 -2.86 -1.55 11.99
C ASP A 61 -3.68 -0.27 12.17
N GLY A 62 -4.92 -0.24 11.67
CA GLY A 62 -5.85 0.88 11.84
C GLY A 62 -6.11 1.22 13.32
N LEU A 63 -6.29 0.20 14.18
CA LEU A 63 -6.48 0.40 15.63
C LEU A 63 -5.22 0.96 16.31
N VAL A 64 -4.02 0.52 15.90
CA VAL A 64 -2.76 1.10 16.38
C VAL A 64 -2.64 2.55 15.96
N ILE A 65 -2.90 2.86 14.69
CA ILE A 65 -2.88 4.23 14.16
C ILE A 65 -3.85 5.12 14.94
N ALA A 66 -5.10 4.66 15.15
CA ALA A 66 -6.09 5.40 15.93
C ALA A 66 -5.60 5.69 17.35
N ARG A 67 -4.98 4.71 18.00
CA ARG A 67 -4.41 4.85 19.35
C ARG A 67 -3.27 5.86 19.40
N LEU A 68 -2.39 5.87 18.39
CA LEU A 68 -1.27 6.81 18.32
C LEU A 68 -1.75 8.23 18.02
N LEU A 69 -2.72 8.39 17.11
CA LEU A 69 -3.36 9.67 16.83
C LEU A 69 -4.05 10.26 18.09
N LEU A 70 -4.79 9.41 18.81
CA LEU A 70 -5.46 9.83 20.06
C LEU A 70 -4.45 10.28 21.12
N LYS A 71 -3.34 9.54 21.31
CA LYS A 71 -2.25 9.94 22.22
C LYS A 71 -1.60 11.25 21.82
N ALA A 72 -1.52 11.54 20.51
CA ALA A 72 -1.02 12.78 19.96
C ALA A 72 -2.08 13.91 19.92
N LYS A 73 -3.25 13.69 20.58
CA LYS A 73 -4.35 14.66 20.74
C LYS A 73 -5.07 15.05 19.44
N TYR A 74 -5.00 14.24 18.41
CA TYR A 74 -5.88 14.38 17.25
C TYR A 74 -7.31 13.96 17.59
N LYS A 75 -8.27 14.52 16.87
CA LYS A 75 -9.66 14.07 16.92
C LYS A 75 -9.78 12.78 16.12
N VAL A 76 -10.21 11.70 16.76
CA VAL A 76 -10.30 10.36 16.14
C VAL A 76 -11.63 9.73 16.46
N THR A 77 -12.26 9.14 15.47
CA THR A 77 -13.41 8.25 15.62
C THR A 77 -13.10 6.93 14.92
N VAL A 78 -13.40 5.81 15.55
CA VAL A 78 -13.10 4.48 15.02
C VAL A 78 -14.39 3.74 14.70
N TYR A 79 -14.47 3.24 13.49
CA TYR A 79 -15.56 2.39 13.00
C TYR A 79 -15.02 1.02 12.64
N ILE A 80 -15.65 -0.03 13.14
CA ILE A 80 -15.26 -1.42 12.89
C ILE A 80 -16.34 -2.07 12.05
N LEU A 81 -15.98 -2.48 10.82
CA LEU A 81 -16.84 -3.35 10.02
C LEU A 81 -16.85 -4.74 10.65
N ASP A 82 -17.92 -5.03 11.39
CA ASP A 82 -17.99 -6.22 12.24
C ASP A 82 -18.01 -7.52 11.43
N ASN A 83 -17.14 -8.43 11.81
CA ASN A 83 -17.08 -9.77 11.25
C ASN A 83 -16.81 -10.77 12.39
N LYS A 84 -17.37 -11.99 12.25
CA LYS A 84 -17.22 -13.06 13.25
C LYS A 84 -15.76 -13.49 13.45
N LYS A 85 -14.94 -13.43 12.39
CA LYS A 85 -13.53 -13.82 12.45
C LYS A 85 -12.66 -12.58 12.71
N ARG A 86 -11.87 -12.63 13.78
CA ARG A 86 -10.91 -11.57 14.16
C ARG A 86 -9.50 -12.14 14.17
N SER A 87 -8.52 -11.36 13.75
CA SER A 87 -7.12 -11.71 13.92
C SER A 87 -6.67 -11.44 15.36
N ASP A 88 -5.61 -12.14 15.79
CA ASP A 88 -5.01 -11.92 17.11
C ASP A 88 -4.48 -10.49 17.24
N GLY A 89 -3.82 -9.99 16.18
CA GLY A 89 -3.31 -8.61 16.15
C GLY A 89 -4.42 -7.57 16.31
N PHE A 90 -5.55 -7.76 15.63
CA PHE A 90 -6.74 -6.91 15.81
C PHE A 90 -7.25 -6.97 17.26
N SER A 91 -7.41 -8.17 17.81
CA SER A 91 -7.98 -8.38 19.16
C SER A 91 -7.12 -7.72 20.24
N ILE A 92 -5.79 -7.90 20.18
CA ILE A 92 -4.82 -7.28 21.08
C ILE A 92 -4.93 -5.75 21.00
N ASN A 93 -4.97 -5.18 19.80
CA ASN A 93 -4.99 -3.74 19.62
C ASN A 93 -6.34 -3.11 19.96
N LEU A 94 -7.44 -3.85 19.82
CA LEU A 94 -8.75 -3.40 20.30
C LEU A 94 -8.74 -3.25 21.84
N ILE A 95 -8.14 -4.22 22.56
CA ILE A 95 -7.99 -4.13 24.04
C ILE A 95 -7.12 -2.91 24.40
N ARG A 96 -5.99 -2.72 23.69
CA ARG A 96 -5.08 -1.59 23.93
C ARG A 96 -5.75 -0.24 23.68
N LEU A 97 -6.61 -0.13 22.68
CA LEU A 97 -7.36 1.09 22.37
C LEU A 97 -8.45 1.32 23.43
N SER A 98 -9.20 0.29 23.82
CA SER A 98 -10.25 0.38 24.85
C SER A 98 -9.71 0.82 26.20
N ALA A 99 -8.46 0.47 26.55
CA ALA A 99 -7.78 0.93 27.76
C ALA A 99 -7.61 2.47 27.83
N LEU A 100 -7.68 3.16 26.68
CA LEU A 100 -7.71 4.62 26.60
C LEU A 100 -9.13 5.23 26.71
N LYS A 101 -10.14 4.41 27.06
CA LYS A 101 -11.56 4.81 27.14
C LYS A 101 -12.09 5.34 25.80
N MET A 102 -11.50 4.92 24.69
CA MET A 102 -11.98 5.24 23.35
C MET A 102 -13.17 4.34 23.02
N GLU A 103 -14.31 4.96 22.75
CA GLU A 103 -15.49 4.25 22.23
C GLU A 103 -15.28 3.94 20.74
N VAL A 104 -15.64 2.73 20.34
CA VAL A 104 -15.60 2.29 18.93
C VAL A 104 -17.02 2.01 18.46
N ALA A 105 -17.35 2.45 17.26
CA ALA A 105 -18.63 2.18 16.63
C ALA A 105 -18.53 0.91 15.75
N TYR A 106 -19.54 0.06 15.80
CA TYR A 106 -19.61 -1.15 14.98
C TYR A 106 -20.58 -0.94 13.82
N ILE A 107 -20.07 -1.18 12.60
CA ILE A 107 -20.89 -1.13 11.37
C ILE A 107 -21.49 -2.51 11.12
N LYS A 108 -22.80 -2.61 11.22
CA LYS A 108 -23.60 -3.81 10.93
C LYS A 108 -24.53 -3.58 9.74
N THR A 109 -25.02 -2.36 9.57
CA THR A 109 -25.93 -1.95 8.52
C THR A 109 -25.52 -0.60 7.95
N ALA A 110 -26.11 -0.16 6.86
CA ALA A 110 -25.84 1.15 6.28
C ALA A 110 -26.22 2.34 7.20
N LYS A 111 -27.07 2.11 8.21
CA LYS A 111 -27.41 3.15 9.21
C LYS A 111 -26.26 3.46 10.16
N ASP A 112 -25.30 2.55 10.27
CA ASP A 112 -24.15 2.67 11.15
C ASP A 112 -22.94 3.29 10.44
N PHE A 113 -23.07 3.72 9.17
CA PHE A 113 -21.98 4.32 8.41
C PHE A 113 -21.56 5.64 9.04
N PRO A 114 -20.23 5.95 9.02
CA PRO A 114 -19.70 7.16 9.60
C PRO A 114 -20.28 8.42 8.91
N ALA A 115 -20.63 9.43 9.67
CA ALA A 115 -20.84 10.75 9.10
C ALA A 115 -19.46 11.33 8.72
N ILE A 116 -19.23 11.57 7.43
CA ILE A 116 -17.95 12.03 6.88
C ILE A 116 -18.13 13.43 6.30
N SER A 117 -17.36 14.40 6.82
CA SER A 117 -17.27 15.75 6.29
C SER A 117 -16.09 15.87 5.31
N LYS A 118 -16.16 16.76 4.33
CA LYS A 118 -15.07 17.06 3.40
C LYS A 118 -13.76 17.51 4.07
N ASN A 119 -13.83 17.95 5.33
CA ASN A 119 -12.66 18.38 6.11
C ASN A 119 -12.03 17.24 6.92
N ASP A 120 -12.70 16.09 7.00
CA ASP A 120 -12.20 14.91 7.69
C ASP A 120 -11.19 14.16 6.83
N ILE A 121 -10.38 13.32 7.47
CA ILE A 121 -9.47 12.39 6.80
C ILE A 121 -9.96 10.98 7.13
N VAL A 122 -10.29 10.21 6.09
CA VAL A 122 -10.66 8.81 6.26
C VAL A 122 -9.41 7.96 6.19
N ILE A 123 -9.21 7.12 7.21
CA ILE A 123 -8.19 6.06 7.19
C ILE A 123 -8.89 4.77 6.80
N ASP A 124 -8.55 4.26 5.62
CA ASP A 124 -9.01 2.96 5.15
C ASP A 124 -8.06 1.86 5.65
N ALA A 125 -8.50 1.13 6.64
CA ALA A 125 -7.87 -0.05 7.21
C ALA A 125 -8.85 -1.25 7.23
N LEU A 126 -9.71 -1.36 6.20
CA LEU A 126 -10.72 -2.42 6.15
C LEU A 126 -10.10 -3.75 5.71
N PHE A 127 -9.38 -3.77 4.59
CA PHE A 127 -8.77 -4.97 4.01
C PHE A 127 -7.36 -4.65 3.49
N GLY A 128 -6.40 -5.54 3.74
CA GLY A 128 -5.03 -5.44 3.26
C GLY A 128 -4.72 -6.45 2.15
N THR A 129 -3.45 -6.76 1.95
CA THR A 129 -2.94 -7.65 0.88
C THR A 129 -3.50 -9.07 0.89
N GLY A 130 -4.13 -9.51 1.96
CA GLY A 130 -4.76 -10.84 2.04
C GLY A 130 -6.11 -10.96 1.33
N LEU A 131 -6.57 -9.93 0.61
CA LEU A 131 -7.83 -9.98 -0.11
C LEU A 131 -7.66 -10.73 -1.45
N ASP A 132 -8.40 -11.84 -1.61
CA ASP A 132 -8.35 -12.75 -2.76
C ASP A 132 -9.62 -12.75 -3.62
N ARG A 133 -10.63 -11.97 -3.23
CA ARG A 133 -11.94 -11.91 -3.89
C ARG A 133 -12.57 -10.53 -3.78
N ALA A 134 -13.48 -10.24 -4.72
CA ALA A 134 -14.22 -8.99 -4.74
C ALA A 134 -15.06 -8.81 -3.46
N LEU A 135 -15.12 -7.57 -2.96
CA LEU A 135 -15.96 -7.22 -1.83
C LEU A 135 -17.43 -7.38 -2.17
N LYS A 136 -18.23 -7.82 -1.19
CA LYS A 136 -19.68 -8.05 -1.33
C LYS A 136 -20.44 -7.43 -0.16
N ASN A 137 -21.75 -7.24 -0.36
CA ASN A 137 -22.69 -6.84 0.68
C ASN A 137 -22.24 -5.56 1.44
N GLY A 138 -22.29 -5.58 2.76
CA GLY A 138 -22.00 -4.44 3.63
C GLY A 138 -20.61 -3.83 3.39
N ALA A 139 -19.58 -4.65 3.10
CA ALA A 139 -18.24 -4.16 2.79
C ALA A 139 -18.22 -3.36 1.48
N ALA A 140 -18.84 -3.88 0.41
CA ALA A 140 -18.92 -3.17 -0.87
C ALA A 140 -19.74 -1.88 -0.74
N HIS A 141 -20.84 -1.90 0.00
CA HIS A 141 -21.65 -0.71 0.25
C HIS A 141 -20.89 0.36 1.05
N LEU A 142 -20.12 -0.04 2.06
CA LEU A 142 -19.30 0.91 2.84
C LEU A 142 -18.22 1.55 1.96
N VAL A 143 -17.53 0.77 1.13
CA VAL A 143 -16.53 1.28 0.18
C VAL A 143 -17.16 2.26 -0.80
N SER A 144 -18.29 1.91 -1.40
CA SER A 144 -19.02 2.80 -2.31
C SER A 144 -19.47 4.08 -1.60
N TYR A 145 -19.93 3.98 -0.36
CA TYR A 145 -20.30 5.13 0.46
C TYR A 145 -19.11 6.06 0.72
N ILE A 146 -17.97 5.51 1.16
CA ILE A 146 -16.75 6.30 1.41
C ILE A 146 -16.32 7.03 0.13
N ASN A 147 -16.31 6.35 -1.03
CA ASN A 147 -15.93 6.94 -2.30
C ASN A 147 -16.84 8.09 -2.76
N GLN A 148 -18.08 8.13 -2.30
CA GLN A 148 -19.02 9.21 -2.60
C GLN A 148 -18.82 10.46 -1.72
N GLN A 149 -18.06 10.33 -0.63
CA GLN A 149 -17.73 11.45 0.23
C GLN A 149 -16.56 12.23 -0.37
N ASN A 150 -16.59 13.55 -0.31
CA ASN A 150 -15.52 14.42 -0.81
C ASN A 150 -14.38 14.60 0.22
N ALA A 151 -14.11 13.61 1.04
CA ALA A 151 -13.04 13.60 2.03
C ALA A 151 -11.80 12.88 1.48
N PRO A 152 -10.57 13.33 1.79
CA PRO A 152 -9.37 12.60 1.44
C PRO A 152 -9.34 11.24 2.16
N VAL A 153 -9.00 10.19 1.41
CA VAL A 153 -8.86 8.82 1.94
C VAL A 153 -7.40 8.40 1.91
N ILE A 154 -6.92 7.92 3.03
CA ILE A 154 -5.57 7.36 3.18
C ILE A 154 -5.70 5.86 3.44
N SER A 155 -5.34 5.04 2.46
CA SER A 155 -5.39 3.59 2.58
C SER A 155 -4.12 3.04 3.21
N ILE A 156 -4.29 2.12 4.14
CA ILE A 156 -3.19 1.43 4.82
C ILE A 156 -2.88 0.13 4.07
N ASP A 157 -1.63 -0.04 3.70
CA ASP A 157 -1.03 -1.14 2.95
C ASP A 157 -1.50 -1.20 1.48
N ILE A 158 -2.80 -1.30 1.22
CA ILE A 158 -3.40 -1.33 -0.12
C ILE A 158 -4.84 -0.80 -0.03
N PRO A 159 -5.37 -0.09 -1.02
CA PRO A 159 -6.77 0.32 -1.04
C PRO A 159 -7.70 -0.87 -0.88
N SER A 160 -8.62 -0.81 0.08
CA SER A 160 -9.53 -1.90 0.35
C SER A 160 -10.40 -2.22 -0.86
N GLY A 161 -10.48 -3.49 -1.21
CA GLY A 161 -11.12 -3.98 -2.44
C GLY A 161 -10.14 -4.30 -3.56
N LEU A 162 -8.91 -3.75 -3.53
CA LEU A 162 -7.85 -4.07 -4.48
C LEU A 162 -7.09 -5.31 -4.01
N SER A 163 -6.85 -6.28 -4.89
CA SER A 163 -5.97 -7.41 -4.61
C SER A 163 -4.52 -7.06 -4.98
N ALA A 164 -3.57 -7.54 -4.18
CA ALA A 164 -2.15 -7.30 -4.42
C ALA A 164 -1.61 -8.03 -5.67
N ASP A 165 -2.15 -9.22 -5.95
CA ASP A 165 -1.55 -10.17 -6.89
C ASP A 165 -2.41 -10.46 -8.12
N VAL A 166 -3.74 -10.29 -8.03
CA VAL A 166 -4.68 -10.67 -9.09
C VAL A 166 -5.61 -9.51 -9.44
N PHE A 167 -6.04 -9.49 -10.67
CA PHE A 167 -7.11 -8.59 -11.08
C PHE A 167 -8.45 -9.09 -10.53
N LEU A 168 -9.17 -8.22 -9.84
CA LEU A 168 -10.54 -8.47 -9.40
C LEU A 168 -11.48 -7.56 -10.18
N ASP A 169 -12.40 -8.15 -10.92
CA ASP A 169 -13.46 -7.38 -11.61
C ASP A 169 -14.48 -6.90 -10.58
N SER A 170 -14.27 -5.70 -10.07
CA SER A 170 -15.08 -5.09 -9.03
C SER A 170 -14.93 -3.57 -9.01
N ASP A 171 -16.07 -2.89 -8.88
CA ASP A 171 -16.11 -1.43 -8.67
C ASP A 171 -16.03 -1.04 -7.17
N ALA A 172 -16.11 -2.04 -6.28
CA ALA A 172 -16.08 -1.82 -4.83
C ALA A 172 -14.63 -1.77 -4.33
N ILE A 173 -13.86 -0.79 -4.81
CA ILE A 173 -12.47 -0.51 -4.43
C ILE A 173 -12.40 0.92 -3.92
N ILE A 174 -11.72 1.14 -2.79
CA ILE A 174 -11.47 2.47 -2.25
C ILE A 174 -10.65 3.29 -3.26
N LYS A 175 -11.09 4.53 -3.49
CA LYS A 175 -10.35 5.55 -4.25
C LYS A 175 -9.51 6.37 -3.28
N ALA A 176 -8.30 5.91 -3.00
CA ALA A 176 -7.41 6.58 -2.08
C ALA A 176 -6.83 7.88 -2.66
N THR A 177 -6.62 8.87 -1.81
CA THR A 177 -5.78 10.04 -2.10
C THR A 177 -4.30 9.67 -1.92
N HIS A 178 -4.02 8.89 -0.89
CA HIS A 178 -2.70 8.36 -0.57
C HIS A 178 -2.81 6.88 -0.18
N THR A 179 -1.83 6.08 -0.58
CA THR A 179 -1.65 4.71 -0.10
C THR A 179 -0.34 4.60 0.65
N LEU A 180 -0.40 4.23 1.93
CA LEU A 180 0.76 3.99 2.78
C LEU A 180 1.04 2.49 2.78
N THR A 181 1.96 2.04 1.94
CA THR A 181 2.25 0.62 1.77
C THR A 181 3.53 0.21 2.48
N PHE A 182 3.58 -1.02 2.99
CA PHE A 182 4.69 -1.50 3.80
C PHE A 182 5.77 -2.15 2.97
N GLN A 183 7.02 -1.78 3.24
CA GLN A 183 8.29 -2.32 2.82
C GLN A 183 8.55 -2.33 1.31
N THR A 184 7.56 -2.66 0.49
CA THR A 184 7.71 -2.76 -0.97
C THR A 184 6.39 -2.46 -1.67
N ASN A 185 6.48 -2.03 -2.94
CA ASN A 185 5.32 -1.90 -3.79
C ASN A 185 4.67 -3.28 -4.06
N LYS A 186 3.36 -3.27 -4.30
CA LYS A 186 2.60 -4.44 -4.73
C LYS A 186 2.46 -4.44 -6.25
N LEU A 187 2.33 -5.61 -6.87
CA LEU A 187 2.15 -5.72 -8.32
C LEU A 187 0.96 -4.88 -8.82
N ALA A 188 -0.12 -4.88 -8.05
CA ALA A 188 -1.32 -4.10 -8.36
C ALA A 188 -1.06 -2.61 -8.64
N PHE A 189 -0.03 -2.02 -8.05
CA PHE A 189 0.29 -0.59 -8.21
C PHE A 189 0.92 -0.25 -9.56
N TYR A 190 1.39 -1.25 -10.30
CA TYR A 190 1.96 -1.09 -11.64
C TYR A 190 0.95 -1.34 -12.77
N LEU A 191 -0.27 -1.72 -12.43
CA LEU A 191 -1.34 -1.92 -13.41
C LEU A 191 -2.06 -0.60 -13.65
N SER A 192 -2.04 -0.11 -14.88
CA SER A 192 -2.59 1.22 -15.25
C SER A 192 -4.07 1.38 -14.87
N GLY A 193 -4.88 0.32 -14.97
CA GLY A 193 -6.29 0.33 -14.55
C GLY A 193 -6.50 0.59 -13.07
N ASN A 194 -5.48 0.38 -12.24
CA ASN A 194 -5.58 0.57 -10.79
C ASN A 194 -5.15 1.98 -10.32
N ALA A 195 -4.60 2.80 -11.21
CA ALA A 195 -4.12 4.15 -10.87
C ALA A 195 -5.21 5.04 -10.25
N VAL A 196 -6.46 4.84 -10.65
CA VAL A 196 -7.62 5.59 -10.12
C VAL A 196 -7.96 5.26 -8.67
N TYR A 197 -7.42 4.16 -8.12
CA TYR A 197 -7.68 3.69 -6.76
C TYR A 197 -6.53 3.97 -5.81
N THR A 198 -5.30 4.03 -6.29
CA THR A 198 -4.11 4.04 -5.42
C THR A 198 -3.72 5.43 -4.93
N GLY A 199 -4.07 6.48 -5.66
CA GLY A 199 -3.57 7.83 -5.38
C GLY A 199 -2.04 7.88 -5.36
N ALA A 200 -1.47 8.76 -4.55
CA ALA A 200 -0.03 8.84 -4.34
C ALA A 200 0.44 7.71 -3.42
N ILE A 201 1.35 6.88 -3.91
CA ILE A 201 1.86 5.70 -3.19
C ILE A 201 3.11 6.08 -2.39
N HIS A 202 3.12 5.73 -1.11
CA HIS A 202 4.25 5.95 -0.19
C HIS A 202 4.69 4.61 0.39
N VAL A 203 5.89 4.17 0.02
CA VAL A 203 6.49 2.95 0.57
C VAL A 203 7.14 3.29 1.90
N LEU A 204 6.65 2.68 2.97
CA LEU A 204 7.16 2.86 4.32
C LEU A 204 8.07 1.68 4.69
N ASP A 205 9.33 1.98 5.01
CA ASP A 205 10.24 0.97 5.56
C ASP A 205 9.81 0.63 6.99
N ILE A 206 9.50 -0.64 7.21
CA ILE A 206 9.12 -1.19 8.51
C ILE A 206 10.18 -2.14 9.07
N GLY A 207 11.35 -2.18 8.45
CA GLY A 207 12.51 -2.93 8.90
C GLY A 207 12.34 -4.44 8.81
N LEU A 208 11.80 -4.95 7.70
CA LEU A 208 11.74 -6.40 7.47
C LEU A 208 13.12 -6.99 7.18
N ASP A 209 13.28 -8.29 7.42
CA ASP A 209 14.55 -9.01 7.27
C ASP A 209 15.18 -8.82 5.87
N LYS A 210 16.35 -8.19 5.84
CA LYS A 210 17.10 -7.92 4.61
C LYS A 210 17.58 -9.19 3.92
N LYS A 211 17.85 -10.27 4.66
CA LYS A 211 18.28 -11.54 4.11
C LYS A 211 17.17 -12.16 3.28
N TYR A 212 15.93 -12.14 3.77
CA TYR A 212 14.77 -12.60 3.01
C TYR A 212 14.63 -11.85 1.69
N TYR A 213 14.74 -10.50 1.71
CA TYR A 213 14.69 -9.70 0.49
C TYR A 213 15.75 -10.11 -0.54
N THR A 214 16.99 -10.35 -0.11
CA THR A 214 18.09 -10.69 -1.03
C THR A 214 17.96 -12.10 -1.59
N THR A 215 17.60 -13.07 -0.76
CA THR A 215 17.64 -14.52 -1.11
C THR A 215 16.35 -15.03 -1.76
N THR A 216 15.20 -14.42 -1.48
CA THR A 216 13.93 -14.90 -2.03
C THR A 216 13.78 -14.50 -3.51
N PRO A 217 13.56 -15.44 -4.43
CA PRO A 217 13.31 -15.13 -5.82
C PRO A 217 11.94 -14.50 -6.01
N THR A 218 11.79 -13.65 -7.02
CA THR A 218 10.51 -13.07 -7.44
C THR A 218 10.39 -13.05 -8.94
N GLN A 219 9.17 -13.13 -9.45
CA GLN A 219 8.89 -13.08 -10.89
C GLN A 219 8.88 -11.66 -11.44
N PHE A 220 8.65 -10.66 -10.57
CA PHE A 220 8.50 -9.27 -10.97
C PHE A 220 9.53 -8.38 -10.27
N GLN A 221 10.05 -7.44 -11.03
CA GLN A 221 10.95 -6.40 -10.54
C GLN A 221 10.57 -5.06 -11.16
N SER A 222 10.60 -4.00 -10.38
CA SER A 222 10.54 -2.64 -10.92
C SER A 222 11.95 -2.16 -11.22
N VAL A 223 12.08 -1.44 -12.32
CA VAL A 223 13.32 -0.71 -12.64
C VAL A 223 13.42 0.50 -11.73
N ASP A 224 14.53 0.61 -11.02
CA ASP A 224 14.84 1.74 -10.16
C ASP A 224 16.22 2.33 -10.54
N GLU A 225 16.52 3.50 -9.99
CA GLU A 225 17.76 4.21 -10.27
C GLU A 225 19.01 3.37 -9.95
N ALA A 226 18.98 2.63 -8.84
CA ALA A 226 20.10 1.76 -8.44
C ALA A 226 20.36 0.66 -9.47
N MET A 227 19.30 0.08 -10.04
CA MET A 227 19.42 -0.92 -11.11
C MET A 227 20.01 -0.30 -12.38
N ILE A 228 19.58 0.90 -12.75
CA ILE A 228 20.12 1.62 -13.92
C ILE A 228 21.60 1.92 -13.70
N HIS A 229 22.00 2.41 -12.53
CA HIS A 229 23.41 2.67 -12.22
C HIS A 229 24.27 1.41 -12.28
N GLN A 230 23.73 0.23 -11.88
CA GLN A 230 24.46 -1.04 -12.01
C GLN A 230 24.63 -1.50 -13.46
N LEU A 231 23.67 -1.19 -14.33
CA LEU A 231 23.71 -1.55 -15.74
C LEU A 231 24.56 -0.56 -16.57
N TYR A 232 24.64 0.68 -16.12
CA TYR A 232 25.40 1.70 -16.82
C TYR A 232 26.90 1.43 -16.72
N LYS A 233 27.55 1.35 -17.89
CA LYS A 233 28.99 1.22 -18.00
C LYS A 233 29.56 2.53 -18.53
N PRO A 234 30.36 3.28 -17.73
CA PRO A 234 31.05 4.47 -18.21
C PRO A 234 31.92 4.15 -19.44
N ARG A 235 31.95 5.07 -20.39
CA ARG A 235 32.85 4.92 -21.56
C ARG A 235 34.27 5.23 -21.16
N ASP A 236 35.21 4.35 -21.49
CA ASP A 236 36.61 4.61 -21.38
C ASP A 236 37.03 5.69 -22.40
N ALA A 237 38.03 6.49 -22.06
CA ALA A 237 38.58 7.57 -22.93
C ALA A 237 39.06 7.01 -24.29
N PHE A 238 39.54 5.79 -24.35
CA PHE A 238 40.02 5.13 -25.57
C PHE A 238 39.01 4.12 -26.15
N ALA A 239 37.79 4.10 -25.67
CA ALA A 239 36.78 3.21 -26.18
C ALA A 239 36.31 3.61 -27.59
N HIS A 240 35.98 2.63 -28.41
CA HIS A 240 35.48 2.83 -29.76
C HIS A 240 34.17 2.07 -29.97
N LYS A 241 33.51 2.27 -31.12
CA LYS A 241 32.17 1.75 -31.40
C LYS A 241 32.00 0.23 -31.19
N TYR A 242 33.03 -0.56 -31.32
CA TYR A 242 32.95 -2.01 -31.14
C TYR A 242 33.06 -2.49 -29.67
N ASN A 243 33.43 -1.61 -28.73
CA ASN A 243 33.51 -1.96 -27.31
C ASN A 243 32.14 -2.06 -26.62
N PHE A 244 31.10 -1.48 -27.21
CA PHE A 244 29.75 -1.37 -26.62
C PHE A 244 28.69 -2.20 -27.36
N GLY A 245 29.11 -3.04 -28.32
CA GLY A 245 28.22 -3.93 -29.05
C GLY A 245 27.50 -3.23 -30.22
N HIS A 246 26.45 -3.89 -30.73
CA HIS A 246 25.67 -3.42 -31.86
C HIS A 246 24.20 -3.43 -31.49
N ALA A 247 23.48 -2.38 -31.85
CA ALA A 247 22.03 -2.30 -31.70
C ALA A 247 21.35 -2.66 -33.03
N LEU A 248 20.45 -3.63 -33.03
CA LEU A 248 19.54 -3.90 -34.13
C LEU A 248 18.16 -3.31 -33.79
N LEU A 249 17.69 -2.39 -34.60
CA LEU A 249 16.36 -1.81 -34.48
C LEU A 249 15.40 -2.50 -35.46
N TYR A 250 14.43 -3.24 -34.93
CA TYR A 250 13.33 -3.81 -35.69
C TYR A 250 12.02 -3.13 -35.27
N ALA A 251 11.65 -2.06 -35.95
CA ALA A 251 10.56 -1.19 -35.55
C ALA A 251 9.92 -0.48 -36.75
N GLY A 252 8.71 0.02 -36.52
CA GLY A 252 7.92 0.76 -37.52
C GLY A 252 7.02 -0.13 -38.34
N SER A 253 6.06 0.47 -39.00
CA SER A 253 5.17 -0.13 -39.98
C SER A 253 4.86 0.87 -41.08
N LYS A 254 4.23 0.43 -42.18
CA LYS A 254 3.81 1.33 -43.26
C LYS A 254 2.98 2.48 -42.66
N ASN A 255 3.40 3.70 -42.93
CA ASN A 255 2.81 4.94 -42.44
C ASN A 255 3.00 5.23 -40.93
N MET A 256 3.80 4.41 -40.18
CA MET A 256 4.10 4.63 -38.76
C MET A 256 5.61 4.50 -38.49
N MET A 257 6.41 5.31 -39.18
CA MET A 257 7.89 5.25 -39.07
C MET A 257 8.46 6.14 -37.95
N GLY A 258 7.65 7.01 -37.34
CA GLY A 258 8.13 7.99 -36.36
C GLY A 258 8.81 7.37 -35.18
N ALA A 259 8.25 6.29 -34.60
CA ALA A 259 8.84 5.59 -33.48
C ALA A 259 10.21 4.97 -33.82
N ALA A 260 10.33 4.37 -35.03
CA ALA A 260 11.61 3.83 -35.51
C ALA A 260 12.70 4.90 -35.62
N VAL A 261 12.33 6.08 -36.16
CA VAL A 261 13.25 7.22 -36.26
C VAL A 261 13.69 7.73 -34.89
N LEU A 262 12.74 7.82 -33.93
CA LEU A 262 13.08 8.23 -32.55
C LEU A 262 14.01 7.23 -31.87
N CYS A 263 13.75 5.93 -32.01
CA CYS A 263 14.63 4.89 -31.49
C CYS A 263 16.03 4.96 -32.09
N ALA A 264 16.15 5.15 -33.44
CA ALA A 264 17.42 5.29 -34.10
C ALA A 264 18.20 6.51 -33.59
N LYS A 265 17.54 7.67 -33.47
CA LYS A 265 18.13 8.88 -32.93
C LYS A 265 18.61 8.71 -31.48
N ALA A 266 17.79 8.08 -30.62
CA ALA A 266 18.17 7.80 -29.24
C ALA A 266 19.40 6.88 -29.16
N SER A 267 19.46 5.85 -30.01
CA SER A 267 20.61 4.91 -30.03
C SER A 267 21.92 5.56 -30.51
N LEU A 268 21.84 6.64 -31.29
CA LEU A 268 23.03 7.39 -31.76
C LEU A 268 23.44 8.51 -30.79
N GLY A 269 22.53 8.94 -29.90
CA GLY A 269 22.75 9.98 -28.92
C GLY A 269 23.25 9.51 -27.56
N LEU A 270 23.28 8.20 -27.35
CA LEU A 270 23.84 7.54 -26.18
C LEU A 270 25.28 7.12 -26.51
#